data_ad0a150c7a1f2ae026009cde6d8c978b
#
_entry.id   ad0a150c7a1f2ae026009cde6d8c978b
#
_cell.length_a   1.000
_cell.length_b   1.000
_cell.length_c   1.000
_cell.angle_alpha   90.00
_cell.angle_beta   90.00
_cell.angle_gamma   90.00
#
_symmetry.space_group_name_H-M   'P 1'
#
loop_
_entity.id
_entity.type
_entity.pdbx_description
1 polymer ?
#
loop_
_entity_poly.entity_id
_entity_poly.type
_entity_poly.pdbx_seq_one_letter_code
_entity_poly.pdbx_strand_id
1 'polypeptide(L)'
;MKFTAKAHQSRWKAIVAARVLLLLGLIDIASSTSAPFHKKLAFVKKFVPEVWPNVASTGTVIIGVLLMVLSFAIARRSHAAFLVTQLLLLVSVSLHLIKGLFIAEAVASATMFIFLLLIRREFYAKPHRKIITRAAIVFAQLALLSFGIGLFLIIAPDRLFGGEVSTHAMLTTIFRGLVGLSGPVRFVSHREQFVFDYAMPSLGFLTLIVPMLTLLQPSPPKPRMTAQDEAGIRGLLAEFGERDSVGYFALREDKSVAWSSTRKAAITYRVVGGCALASGDPIGNPDAWPLAMQTFMSLCLENGWTPAAVGCSEEAGEIWVRESKMIALEIGDEAIVHVADYEPDNPRYRNVRQTVRRILKQDYTTQIYRTCELTPELRLLLTEDSKKWRGGNTERGFMMGLGRIAESDEPDLLIVTAMKDGQVRALLQYVPWGGKGLSLDLMRRAPHADAGVNELMIDATINYARANGIDLISLNFATFRSVFERGAQLGAGPIIRSWRSILLFLSRWLQMESLYRFNSKFRPEWVPRYVIFRKNADLPKIGIATLRAEAFIGSRRTKTRKTTSLG
;
A
#
# COMPACT_ATOMS: atom_id res chain seq x y z
N MET A 1 -15.41 -2.22 24.54
CA MET A 1 -14.47 -1.52 25.48
C MET A 1 -13.30 -2.37 26.01
N LYS A 2 -13.45 -3.65 26.34
CA LYS A 2 -12.34 -4.48 26.88
C LYS A 2 -11.27 -4.89 25.86
N PHE A 3 -11.57 -4.96 24.56
CA PHE A 3 -10.63 -5.41 23.51
C PHE A 3 -9.59 -4.34 23.14
N THR A 4 -9.99 -3.06 23.10
CA THR A 4 -9.10 -1.95 22.75
C THR A 4 -8.07 -1.63 23.84
N ALA A 5 -8.46 -1.74 25.11
CA ALA A 5 -7.55 -1.54 26.25
C ALA A 5 -6.46 -2.63 26.30
N LYS A 6 -6.82 -3.90 26.08
CA LYS A 6 -5.88 -5.04 26.07
C LYS A 6 -4.91 -4.98 24.89
N ALA A 7 -5.37 -4.54 23.72
CA ALA A 7 -4.52 -4.37 22.54
C ALA A 7 -3.52 -3.19 22.68
N HIS A 8 -3.85 -2.17 23.44
CA HIS A 8 -2.97 -1.01 23.65
C HIS A 8 -1.92 -1.30 24.72
N GLN A 9 -2.29 -1.99 25.80
CA GLN A 9 -1.40 -2.34 26.92
C GLN A 9 -0.29 -3.33 26.51
N SER A 10 -0.51 -4.11 25.45
CA SER A 10 0.40 -5.14 24.96
C SER A 10 1.40 -4.64 23.90
N ARG A 11 1.15 -3.48 23.27
CA ARG A 11 1.96 -2.98 22.13
C ARG A 11 3.37 -2.53 22.52
N TRP A 12 3.57 -2.03 23.72
CA TRP A 12 4.86 -1.58 24.20
C TRP A 12 5.87 -2.74 24.30
N LYS A 13 5.39 -3.95 24.68
CA LYS A 13 6.25 -5.15 24.82
C LYS A 13 6.93 -5.52 23.50
N ALA A 14 6.19 -5.55 22.38
CA ALA A 14 6.77 -5.84 21.07
C ALA A 14 7.71 -4.72 20.58
N ILE A 15 7.44 -3.46 20.93
CA ILE A 15 8.31 -2.33 20.59
C ILE A 15 9.60 -2.38 21.41
N VAL A 16 9.51 -2.67 22.69
CA VAL A 16 10.68 -2.85 23.57
C VAL A 16 11.52 -4.04 23.06
N ALA A 17 10.88 -5.18 22.78
CA ALA A 17 11.56 -6.33 22.19
C ALA A 17 12.31 -5.96 20.92
N ALA A 18 11.68 -5.22 20.01
CA ALA A 18 12.32 -4.78 18.77
C ALA A 18 13.53 -3.87 19.00
N ARG A 19 13.44 -2.93 19.94
CA ARG A 19 14.56 -2.05 20.28
C ARG A 19 15.73 -2.80 20.91
N VAL A 20 15.43 -3.73 21.82
CA VAL A 20 16.45 -4.57 22.44
C VAL A 20 17.13 -5.47 21.41
N LEU A 21 16.35 -6.07 20.48
CA LEU A 21 16.92 -6.85 19.38
C LEU A 21 17.83 -6.04 18.46
N LEU A 22 17.47 -4.79 18.17
CA LEU A 22 18.33 -3.91 17.38
C LEU A 22 19.65 -3.63 18.11
N LEU A 23 19.60 -3.37 19.42
CA LEU A 23 20.80 -3.17 20.22
C LEU A 23 21.65 -4.45 20.32
N LEU A 24 21.03 -5.62 20.52
CA LEU A 24 21.74 -6.91 20.52
C LEU A 24 22.44 -7.15 19.18
N GLY A 25 21.76 -6.89 18.05
CA GLY A 25 22.38 -7.01 16.73
C GLY A 25 23.58 -6.08 16.54
N LEU A 26 23.54 -4.85 17.07
CA LEU A 26 24.68 -3.94 17.08
C LEU A 26 25.83 -4.45 17.98
N ILE A 27 25.52 -5.00 19.15
CA ILE A 27 26.49 -5.60 20.07
C ILE A 27 27.15 -6.81 19.42
N ASP A 28 26.39 -7.68 18.75
CA ASP A 28 26.91 -8.84 18.03
C ASP A 28 27.94 -8.44 16.97
N ILE A 29 27.65 -7.38 16.20
CA ILE A 29 28.58 -6.83 15.20
C ILE A 29 29.82 -6.24 15.88
N ALA A 30 29.64 -5.41 16.89
CA ALA A 30 30.76 -4.78 17.61
C ALA A 30 31.65 -5.81 18.31
N SER A 31 31.06 -6.85 18.92
CA SER A 31 31.80 -7.89 19.60
C SER A 31 32.62 -8.75 18.64
N SER A 32 32.22 -8.81 17.35
CA SER A 32 32.96 -9.58 16.35
C SER A 32 34.30 -8.94 15.97
N THR A 33 34.43 -7.63 16.12
CA THR A 33 35.66 -6.88 15.84
C THR A 33 36.60 -6.82 17.05
N SER A 34 36.11 -7.21 18.24
CA SER A 34 36.89 -7.20 19.47
C SER A 34 37.84 -8.41 19.51
N ALA A 35 39.14 -8.17 19.75
CA ALA A 35 40.13 -9.25 19.90
C ALA A 35 39.78 -10.12 21.11
N PRO A 36 39.74 -11.46 20.96
CA PRO A 36 39.47 -12.35 22.08
C PRO A 36 40.61 -12.28 23.12
N PHE A 37 40.27 -12.27 24.41
CA PHE A 37 41.25 -12.34 25.48
C PHE A 37 42.04 -13.64 25.35
N HIS A 38 43.35 -13.57 25.13
CA HIS A 38 44.24 -14.73 24.87
C HIS A 38 44.06 -15.88 25.87
N LYS A 39 43.83 -15.59 27.17
CA LYS A 39 43.60 -16.61 28.20
C LYS A 39 42.29 -17.40 28.01
N LYS A 40 41.20 -16.77 27.57
CA LYS A 40 39.92 -17.43 27.33
C LYS A 40 39.93 -18.25 26.04
N LEU A 41 40.65 -17.78 25.03
CA LEU A 41 40.81 -18.49 23.77
C LEU A 41 41.61 -19.80 23.95
N ALA A 42 42.66 -19.82 24.82
CA ALA A 42 43.43 -21.00 25.14
C ALA A 42 42.60 -22.12 25.80
N PHE A 43 41.60 -21.75 26.62
CA PHE A 43 40.68 -22.72 27.22
C PHE A 43 39.73 -23.33 26.18
N VAL A 44 39.14 -22.50 25.28
CA VAL A 44 38.25 -22.96 24.23
C VAL A 44 38.96 -23.86 23.22
N LYS A 45 40.21 -23.56 22.85
CA LYS A 45 41.03 -24.36 21.93
C LYS A 45 41.28 -25.81 22.42
N LYS A 46 41.13 -26.10 23.71
CA LYS A 46 41.20 -27.47 24.23
C LYS A 46 40.02 -28.36 23.84
N PHE A 47 38.86 -27.74 23.54
CA PHE A 47 37.60 -28.45 23.27
C PHE A 47 37.11 -28.26 21.85
N VAL A 48 37.60 -27.24 21.12
CA VAL A 48 37.10 -26.84 19.80
C VAL A 48 38.25 -26.61 18.84
N PRO A 49 38.24 -27.18 17.60
CA PRO A 49 39.26 -26.95 16.59
C PRO A 49 39.51 -25.47 16.30
N GLU A 50 40.75 -25.09 15.97
CA GLU A 50 41.17 -23.67 15.78
C GLU A 50 40.37 -22.88 14.74
N VAL A 51 39.74 -23.55 13.80
CA VAL A 51 38.91 -22.92 12.72
C VAL A 51 37.61 -22.35 13.26
N TRP A 52 37.00 -22.93 14.31
CA TRP A 52 35.67 -22.56 14.80
C TRP A 52 35.54 -21.15 15.42
N PRO A 53 36.53 -20.59 16.12
CA PRO A 53 36.43 -19.22 16.61
C PRO A 53 36.30 -18.17 15.50
N ASN A 54 36.98 -18.36 14.36
CA ASN A 54 36.84 -17.45 13.21
C ASN A 54 35.48 -17.58 12.55
N VAL A 55 34.96 -18.80 12.41
CA VAL A 55 33.61 -19.10 11.98
C VAL A 55 32.59 -18.41 12.87
N ALA A 56 32.76 -18.56 14.18
CA ALA A 56 31.86 -17.96 15.15
C ALA A 56 31.83 -16.43 15.06
N SER A 57 32.99 -15.80 14.80
CA SER A 57 33.05 -14.34 14.60
C SER A 57 32.27 -13.89 13.36
N THR A 58 32.49 -14.53 12.21
CA THR A 58 31.74 -14.22 10.96
C THR A 58 30.24 -14.51 11.14
N GLY A 59 29.91 -15.66 11.74
CA GLY A 59 28.53 -16.01 12.04
C GLY A 59 27.83 -15.01 12.94
N THR A 60 28.53 -14.47 13.94
CA THR A 60 27.99 -13.44 14.85
C THR A 60 27.65 -12.16 14.11
N VAL A 61 28.50 -11.70 13.15
CA VAL A 61 28.16 -10.53 12.29
C VAL A 61 26.89 -10.77 11.49
N ILE A 62 26.81 -11.93 10.83
CA ILE A 62 25.63 -12.29 10.02
C ILE A 62 24.38 -12.29 10.88
N ILE A 63 24.41 -12.93 12.04
CA ILE A 63 23.27 -12.97 12.97
C ILE A 63 22.93 -11.56 13.46
N GLY A 64 23.91 -10.74 13.81
CA GLY A 64 23.69 -9.37 14.24
C GLY A 64 22.91 -8.56 13.20
N VAL A 65 23.32 -8.62 11.93
CA VAL A 65 22.58 -7.96 10.84
C VAL A 65 21.18 -8.54 10.67
N LEU A 66 21.02 -9.87 10.73
CA LEU A 66 19.72 -10.51 10.64
C LEU A 66 18.78 -10.10 11.80
N LEU A 67 19.28 -10.02 13.04
CA LEU A 67 18.52 -9.55 14.21
C LEU A 67 18.11 -8.09 14.05
N MET A 68 18.98 -7.23 13.54
CA MET A 68 18.62 -5.84 13.23
C MET A 68 17.46 -5.75 12.22
N VAL A 69 17.50 -6.53 11.15
CA VAL A 69 16.41 -6.57 10.15
C VAL A 69 15.14 -7.14 10.76
N LEU A 70 15.23 -8.22 11.54
CA LEU A 70 14.09 -8.84 12.20
C LEU A 70 13.44 -7.94 13.26
N SER A 71 14.19 -7.02 13.87
CA SER A 71 13.66 -6.08 14.86
C SER A 71 12.47 -5.29 14.31
N PHE A 72 12.51 -4.87 13.04
CA PHE A 72 11.40 -4.19 12.38
C PHE A 72 10.14 -5.06 12.22
N ALA A 73 10.33 -6.36 12.00
CA ALA A 73 9.21 -7.30 11.85
C ALA A 73 8.64 -7.75 13.20
N ILE A 74 9.47 -7.85 14.23
CA ILE A 74 9.05 -8.04 15.63
C ILE A 74 8.18 -6.86 16.08
N ALA A 75 8.55 -5.63 15.74
CA ALA A 75 7.72 -4.45 16.01
C ALA A 75 6.32 -4.54 15.34
N ARG A 76 6.21 -5.26 14.21
CA ARG A 76 4.96 -5.55 13.49
C ARG A 76 4.24 -6.80 13.99
N ARG A 77 4.73 -7.46 15.04
CA ARG A 77 4.15 -8.68 15.64
C ARG A 77 4.07 -9.87 14.68
N SER A 78 5.00 -9.98 13.73
CA SER A 78 5.06 -11.09 12.79
C SER A 78 5.41 -12.39 13.50
N HIS A 79 4.56 -13.41 13.34
CA HIS A 79 4.81 -14.73 13.87
C HIS A 79 6.01 -15.42 13.21
N ALA A 80 6.20 -15.24 11.90
CA ALA A 80 7.38 -15.76 11.20
C ALA A 80 8.67 -15.12 11.72
N ALA A 81 8.67 -13.79 11.91
CA ALA A 81 9.82 -13.10 12.49
C ALA A 81 10.14 -13.60 13.90
N PHE A 82 9.12 -13.85 14.71
CA PHE A 82 9.29 -14.43 16.05
C PHE A 82 10.01 -15.77 15.98
N LEU A 83 9.57 -16.72 15.14
CA LEU A 83 10.19 -18.04 15.03
C LEU A 83 11.66 -17.97 14.55
N VAL A 84 11.91 -17.16 13.49
CA VAL A 84 13.26 -16.98 12.96
C VAL A 84 14.17 -16.29 13.99
N THR A 85 13.68 -15.28 14.71
CA THR A 85 14.44 -14.62 15.78
C THR A 85 14.80 -15.59 16.91
N GLN A 86 13.86 -16.46 17.31
CA GLN A 86 14.13 -17.48 18.31
C GLN A 86 15.27 -18.42 17.89
N LEU A 87 15.23 -18.90 16.63
CA LEU A 87 16.29 -19.73 16.09
C LEU A 87 17.63 -18.99 16.09
N LEU A 88 17.66 -17.75 15.60
CA LEU A 88 18.90 -16.97 15.53
C LEU A 88 19.47 -16.64 16.91
N LEU A 89 18.63 -16.34 17.91
CA LEU A 89 19.10 -16.11 19.27
C LEU A 89 19.73 -17.37 19.88
N LEU A 90 19.15 -18.54 19.62
CA LEU A 90 19.73 -19.82 20.08
C LEU A 90 21.11 -20.06 19.45
N VAL A 91 21.22 -19.80 18.12
CA VAL A 91 22.51 -19.92 17.41
C VAL A 91 23.52 -18.87 17.93
N SER A 92 23.05 -17.62 18.18
CA SER A 92 23.90 -16.55 18.75
C SER A 92 24.51 -16.95 20.08
N VAL A 93 23.72 -17.53 21.00
CA VAL A 93 24.23 -18.05 22.27
C VAL A 93 25.35 -19.05 22.02
N SER A 94 25.16 -20.02 21.13
CA SER A 94 26.17 -21.04 20.81
C SER A 94 27.44 -20.42 20.24
N LEU A 95 27.32 -19.46 19.31
CA LEU A 95 28.46 -18.80 18.69
C LEU A 95 29.28 -17.96 19.69
N HIS A 96 28.63 -17.25 20.61
CA HIS A 96 29.30 -16.47 21.64
C HIS A 96 30.12 -17.37 22.60
N LEU A 97 29.63 -18.55 22.92
CA LEU A 97 30.36 -19.51 23.73
C LEU A 97 31.57 -20.07 22.98
N ILE A 98 31.40 -20.42 21.68
CA ILE A 98 32.49 -20.98 20.83
C ILE A 98 33.57 -19.94 20.52
N LYS A 99 33.19 -18.68 20.31
CA LYS A 99 34.10 -17.59 19.94
C LYS A 99 35.16 -17.28 21.01
N GLY A 100 34.91 -17.60 22.26
CA GLY A 100 35.87 -17.35 23.36
C GLY A 100 35.18 -17.03 24.69
N LEU A 101 34.07 -17.71 25.02
CA LEU A 101 33.31 -17.55 26.25
C LEU A 101 32.87 -16.10 26.52
N PHE A 102 32.29 -15.47 25.50
CA PHE A 102 31.67 -14.15 25.65
C PHE A 102 30.34 -14.30 26.42
N ILE A 103 30.47 -14.53 27.75
CA ILE A 103 29.34 -14.93 28.62
C ILE A 103 28.28 -13.82 28.69
N ALA A 104 28.67 -12.55 28.71
CA ALA A 104 27.75 -11.44 28.82
C ALA A 104 26.79 -11.37 27.61
N GLU A 105 27.33 -11.51 26.39
CA GLU A 105 26.59 -11.52 25.15
C GLU A 105 25.69 -12.77 25.01
N ALA A 106 26.23 -13.93 25.42
CA ALA A 106 25.46 -15.17 25.44
C ALA A 106 24.27 -15.09 26.42
N VAL A 107 24.46 -14.52 27.62
CA VAL A 107 23.42 -14.30 28.59
C VAL A 107 22.39 -13.27 28.09
N ALA A 108 22.83 -12.19 27.44
CA ALA A 108 21.93 -11.20 26.86
C ALA A 108 21.04 -11.81 25.75
N SER A 109 21.60 -12.63 24.85
CA SER A 109 20.85 -13.35 23.82
C SER A 109 19.90 -14.39 24.41
N ALA A 110 20.32 -15.13 25.44
CA ALA A 110 19.47 -16.09 26.15
C ALA A 110 18.31 -15.40 26.90
N THR A 111 18.58 -14.27 27.55
CA THR A 111 17.55 -13.48 28.24
C THR A 111 16.53 -12.97 27.24
N MET A 112 16.97 -12.48 26.08
CA MET A 112 16.07 -12.03 25.03
C MET A 112 15.26 -13.18 24.43
N PHE A 113 15.84 -14.36 24.26
CA PHE A 113 15.13 -15.58 23.86
C PHE A 113 13.98 -15.89 24.83
N ILE A 114 14.25 -15.92 26.13
CA ILE A 114 13.25 -16.19 27.18
C ILE A 114 12.19 -15.08 27.19
N PHE A 115 12.58 -13.82 27.10
CA PHE A 115 11.65 -12.71 27.08
C PHE A 115 10.64 -12.81 25.92
N LEU A 116 11.13 -13.14 24.72
CA LEU A 116 10.26 -13.35 23.54
C LEU A 116 9.33 -14.55 23.73
N LEU A 117 9.77 -15.64 24.36
CA LEU A 117 8.92 -16.79 24.70
C LEU A 117 7.77 -16.40 25.65
N LEU A 118 8.06 -15.58 26.66
CA LEU A 118 7.06 -15.10 27.62
C LEU A 118 5.99 -14.25 26.94
N ILE A 119 6.38 -13.45 25.91
CA ILE A 119 5.46 -12.60 25.17
C ILE A 119 4.99 -13.22 23.84
N ARG A 120 5.15 -14.54 23.63
CA ARG A 120 4.82 -15.24 22.36
C ARG A 120 3.41 -14.99 21.85
N ARG A 121 2.44 -14.77 22.74
CA ARG A 121 1.04 -14.48 22.39
C ARG A 121 0.85 -13.14 21.70
N GLU A 122 1.85 -12.25 21.73
CA GLU A 122 1.83 -10.97 21.06
C GLU A 122 2.11 -11.08 19.55
N PHE A 123 2.70 -12.20 19.09
CA PHE A 123 3.11 -12.42 17.70
C PHE A 123 2.07 -13.28 16.96
N TYR A 124 0.98 -12.65 16.55
CA TYR A 124 -0.17 -13.31 15.93
C TYR A 124 -0.30 -13.11 14.42
N ALA A 125 0.44 -12.16 13.82
CA ALA A 125 0.41 -11.93 12.38
C ALA A 125 1.06 -13.10 11.62
N LYS A 126 0.22 -14.00 11.10
CA LYS A 126 0.66 -15.20 10.38
C LYS A 126 1.03 -14.85 8.94
N PRO A 127 2.15 -15.36 8.40
CA PRO A 127 2.47 -15.18 7.00
C PRO A 127 1.49 -15.99 6.14
N HIS A 128 1.07 -15.43 5.01
CA HIS A 128 0.23 -16.14 4.05
C HIS A 128 1.04 -17.26 3.37
N ARG A 129 0.43 -18.43 3.13
CA ARG A 129 1.11 -19.57 2.47
C ARG A 129 1.88 -19.17 1.21
N LYS A 130 1.32 -18.31 0.36
CA LYS A 130 1.98 -17.80 -0.86
C LYS A 130 3.30 -17.07 -0.61
N ILE A 131 3.45 -16.39 0.55
CA ILE A 131 4.71 -15.71 0.92
C ILE A 131 5.75 -16.75 1.30
N ILE A 132 5.37 -17.77 2.06
CA ILE A 132 6.27 -18.87 2.45
C ILE A 132 6.79 -19.60 1.21
N THR A 133 5.88 -20.00 0.31
CA THR A 133 6.27 -20.67 -0.96
C THR A 133 7.19 -19.78 -1.81
N ARG A 134 6.89 -18.49 -1.91
CA ARG A 134 7.74 -17.53 -2.65
C ARG A 134 9.12 -17.39 -2.02
N ALA A 135 9.20 -17.31 -0.71
CA ALA A 135 10.49 -17.24 0.01
C ALA A 135 11.32 -18.52 -0.19
N ALA A 136 10.66 -19.70 -0.15
CA ALA A 136 11.32 -20.98 -0.43
C ALA A 136 11.84 -21.06 -1.87
N ILE A 137 11.08 -20.60 -2.85
CA ILE A 137 11.52 -20.55 -4.27
C ILE A 137 12.72 -19.60 -4.43
N VAL A 138 12.66 -18.41 -3.84
CA VAL A 138 13.76 -17.43 -3.88
C VAL A 138 15.01 -17.99 -3.21
N PHE A 139 14.86 -18.68 -2.07
CA PHE A 139 15.97 -19.36 -1.41
C PHE A 139 16.60 -20.41 -2.33
N ALA A 140 15.81 -21.29 -2.92
CA ALA A 140 16.30 -22.34 -3.82
C ALA A 140 17.00 -21.75 -5.06
N GLN A 141 16.46 -20.69 -5.66
CA GLN A 141 17.06 -20.00 -6.79
C GLN A 141 18.41 -19.36 -6.43
N LEU A 142 18.49 -18.67 -5.30
CA LEU A 142 19.74 -18.05 -4.83
C LEU A 142 20.77 -19.10 -4.40
N ALA A 143 20.35 -20.18 -3.75
CA ALA A 143 21.24 -21.28 -3.37
C ALA A 143 21.85 -21.95 -4.62
N LEU A 144 21.01 -22.22 -5.64
CA LEU A 144 21.48 -22.79 -6.90
C LEU A 144 22.43 -21.83 -7.64
N LEU A 145 22.12 -20.54 -7.68
CA LEU A 145 22.96 -19.53 -8.29
C LEU A 145 24.31 -19.41 -7.55
N SER A 146 24.28 -19.36 -6.23
CA SER A 146 25.50 -19.27 -5.39
C SER A 146 26.37 -20.50 -5.56
N PHE A 147 25.75 -21.68 -5.65
CA PHE A 147 26.46 -22.92 -5.94
C PHE A 147 27.09 -22.92 -7.33
N GLY A 148 26.32 -22.49 -8.36
CA GLY A 148 26.83 -22.39 -9.74
C GLY A 148 28.00 -21.40 -9.88
N ILE A 149 27.93 -20.25 -9.21
CA ILE A 149 29.05 -19.29 -9.18
C ILE A 149 30.24 -19.88 -8.48
N GLY A 150 30.06 -20.55 -7.34
CA GLY A 150 31.13 -21.23 -6.63
C GLY A 150 31.83 -22.30 -7.49
N LEU A 151 31.05 -23.10 -8.20
CA LEU A 151 31.53 -24.09 -9.14
C LEU A 151 32.33 -23.45 -10.29
N PHE A 152 31.78 -22.38 -10.88
CA PHE A 152 32.48 -21.62 -11.93
C PHE A 152 33.81 -21.03 -11.46
N LEU A 153 33.85 -20.48 -10.24
CA LEU A 153 35.05 -19.89 -9.69
C LEU A 153 36.14 -20.96 -9.41
N ILE A 154 35.76 -22.21 -9.21
CA ILE A 154 36.71 -23.31 -8.99
C ILE A 154 37.17 -23.97 -10.30
N ILE A 155 36.26 -24.18 -11.27
CA ILE A 155 36.55 -24.91 -12.52
C ILE A 155 37.22 -24.03 -13.59
N ALA A 156 37.11 -22.71 -13.51
CA ALA A 156 37.69 -21.83 -14.53
C ALA A 156 39.19 -22.13 -14.74
N PRO A 157 39.64 -22.27 -15.99
CA PRO A 157 41.04 -22.61 -16.30
C PRO A 157 42.02 -21.67 -15.60
N ASP A 158 43.18 -22.15 -15.25
CA ASP A 158 44.30 -21.42 -14.60
C ASP A 158 44.06 -20.96 -13.15
N ARG A 159 42.97 -21.39 -12.52
CA ARG A 159 42.64 -20.98 -11.15
C ARG A 159 42.98 -22.02 -10.06
N LEU A 160 43.41 -23.21 -10.46
CA LEU A 160 43.74 -24.31 -9.54
C LEU A 160 45.22 -24.55 -9.45
N PHE A 161 45.72 -24.80 -8.25
CA PHE A 161 47.12 -25.21 -8.01
C PHE A 161 47.26 -26.71 -8.25
N GLY A 162 47.89 -27.07 -9.36
CA GLY A 162 48.50 -28.37 -9.69
C GLY A 162 47.72 -29.62 -9.30
N GLY A 163 46.95 -30.20 -10.22
CA GLY A 163 46.39 -31.52 -10.06
C GLY A 163 44.86 -31.62 -10.14
N GLU A 164 44.36 -32.85 -10.31
CA GLU A 164 42.92 -33.14 -10.33
C GLU A 164 42.33 -32.89 -8.94
N VAL A 165 41.41 -31.91 -8.87
CA VAL A 165 40.63 -31.64 -7.65
C VAL A 165 39.46 -32.60 -7.59
N SER A 166 39.39 -33.41 -6.54
CA SER A 166 38.26 -34.32 -6.36
C SER A 166 36.92 -33.55 -6.21
N THR A 167 35.84 -34.11 -6.73
CA THR A 167 34.47 -33.54 -6.63
C THR A 167 34.11 -33.24 -5.18
N HIS A 168 34.50 -34.09 -4.25
CA HIS A 168 34.30 -33.89 -2.81
C HIS A 168 35.02 -32.64 -2.29
N ALA A 169 36.26 -32.38 -2.73
CA ALA A 169 37.01 -31.18 -2.33
C ALA A 169 36.37 -29.91 -2.89
N MET A 170 35.88 -29.93 -4.15
CA MET A 170 35.13 -28.81 -4.74
C MET A 170 33.88 -28.49 -3.96
N LEU A 171 33.03 -29.49 -3.73
CA LEU A 171 31.79 -29.32 -2.97
C LEU A 171 32.03 -28.77 -1.57
N THR A 172 33.02 -29.37 -0.87
CA THR A 172 33.41 -28.94 0.47
C THR A 172 33.89 -27.49 0.49
N THR A 173 34.65 -27.07 -0.53
CA THR A 173 35.13 -25.68 -0.65
C THR A 173 33.98 -24.72 -0.91
N ILE A 174 33.03 -25.06 -1.78
CA ILE A 174 31.84 -24.23 -2.05
C ILE A 174 31.01 -24.05 -0.78
N PHE A 175 30.63 -25.14 -0.10
CA PHE A 175 29.82 -25.07 1.11
C PHE A 175 30.50 -24.32 2.24
N ARG A 176 31.81 -24.58 2.46
CA ARG A 176 32.59 -23.82 3.44
C ARG A 176 32.72 -22.35 3.07
N GLY A 177 32.96 -22.04 1.80
CA GLY A 177 33.03 -20.67 1.29
C GLY A 177 31.75 -19.88 1.51
N LEU A 178 30.56 -20.46 1.31
CA LEU A 178 29.28 -19.81 1.59
C LEU A 178 29.12 -19.38 3.06
N VAL A 179 29.80 -20.06 3.98
CA VAL A 179 29.79 -19.73 5.41
C VAL A 179 31.04 -18.91 5.82
N GLY A 180 31.90 -18.54 4.87
CA GLY A 180 33.12 -17.77 5.12
C GLY A 180 34.27 -18.58 5.65
N LEU A 181 34.33 -19.90 5.33
CA LEU A 181 35.38 -20.79 5.70
C LEU A 181 36.25 -21.14 4.51
N SER A 182 37.55 -21.27 4.75
CA SER A 182 38.50 -21.79 3.75
C SER A 182 38.24 -23.26 3.46
N GLY A 183 38.21 -23.62 2.19
CA GLY A 183 38.07 -25.00 1.73
C GLY A 183 39.40 -25.70 1.50
N PRO A 184 39.38 -27.01 1.14
CA PRO A 184 40.58 -27.76 0.81
C PRO A 184 41.22 -27.35 -0.54
N VAL A 185 40.44 -26.70 -1.43
CA VAL A 185 40.96 -26.22 -2.73
C VAL A 185 41.75 -24.94 -2.52
N ARG A 186 43.00 -24.91 -3.06
CA ARG A 186 43.85 -23.71 -3.05
C ARG A 186 43.91 -23.10 -4.44
N PHE A 187 43.88 -21.77 -4.52
CA PHE A 187 43.95 -21.03 -5.76
C PHE A 187 45.39 -20.65 -6.10
N VAL A 188 45.73 -20.60 -7.37
CA VAL A 188 47.08 -20.25 -7.87
C VAL A 188 47.43 -18.80 -7.54
N SER A 189 46.47 -17.90 -7.68
CA SER A 189 46.63 -16.46 -7.51
C SER A 189 46.03 -15.98 -6.19
N HIS A 190 46.73 -15.13 -5.46
CA HIS A 190 46.23 -14.42 -4.29
C HIS A 190 44.96 -13.59 -4.63
N ARG A 191 44.86 -13.04 -5.85
CA ARG A 191 43.70 -12.28 -6.32
C ARG A 191 42.46 -13.17 -6.44
N GLU A 192 42.61 -14.37 -6.94
CA GLU A 192 41.52 -15.33 -7.11
C GLU A 192 41.04 -15.87 -5.78
N GLN A 193 41.95 -16.19 -4.87
CA GLN A 193 41.60 -16.54 -3.51
C GLN A 193 40.87 -15.41 -2.81
N PHE A 194 41.34 -14.17 -2.95
CA PHE A 194 40.66 -12.99 -2.41
C PHE A 194 39.24 -12.86 -2.96
N VAL A 195 39.06 -12.98 -4.29
CA VAL A 195 37.72 -12.93 -4.89
C VAL A 195 36.79 -14.01 -4.35
N PHE A 196 37.30 -15.25 -4.23
CA PHE A 196 36.51 -16.35 -3.68
C PHE A 196 36.14 -16.13 -2.21
N ASP A 197 37.12 -15.73 -1.38
CA ASP A 197 36.95 -15.52 0.07
C ASP A 197 35.98 -14.40 0.43
N TYR A 198 35.75 -13.44 -0.47
CA TYR A 198 34.76 -12.37 -0.28
C TYR A 198 33.44 -12.62 -1.02
N ALA A 199 33.50 -13.19 -2.22
CA ALA A 199 32.28 -13.43 -3.03
C ALA A 199 31.41 -14.52 -2.42
N MET A 200 32.00 -15.64 -1.96
CA MET A 200 31.23 -16.77 -1.45
C MET A 200 30.45 -16.44 -0.17
N PRO A 201 31.06 -15.84 0.88
CA PRO A 201 30.30 -15.43 2.06
C PRO A 201 29.20 -14.38 1.75
N SER A 202 29.46 -13.46 0.81
CA SER A 202 28.48 -12.48 0.37
C SER A 202 27.27 -13.14 -0.30
N LEU A 203 27.50 -14.14 -1.15
CA LEU A 203 26.44 -14.93 -1.77
C LEU A 203 25.67 -15.78 -0.75
N GLY A 204 26.37 -16.39 0.22
CA GLY A 204 25.75 -17.10 1.33
C GLY A 204 24.85 -16.19 2.16
N PHE A 205 25.33 -14.99 2.48
CA PHE A 205 24.53 -13.97 3.16
C PHE A 205 23.30 -13.55 2.37
N LEU A 206 23.44 -13.26 1.06
CA LEU A 206 22.31 -12.92 0.19
C LEU A 206 21.28 -14.05 0.10
N THR A 207 21.75 -15.31 0.07
CA THR A 207 20.88 -16.51 0.03
C THR A 207 20.00 -16.61 1.29
N LEU A 208 20.44 -16.09 2.42
CA LEU A 208 19.68 -16.07 3.67
C LEU A 208 18.82 -14.80 3.80
N ILE A 209 19.38 -13.60 3.53
CA ILE A 209 18.71 -12.34 3.82
C ILE A 209 17.54 -12.06 2.87
N VAL A 210 17.65 -12.39 1.59
CA VAL A 210 16.61 -12.07 0.60
C VAL A 210 15.33 -12.89 0.81
N PRO A 211 15.35 -14.21 1.05
CA PRO A 211 14.16 -14.97 1.45
C PRO A 211 13.58 -14.49 2.77
N MET A 212 14.42 -14.15 3.75
CA MET A 212 13.98 -13.61 5.02
C MET A 212 13.23 -12.29 4.82
N LEU A 213 13.77 -11.35 4.05
CA LEU A 213 13.06 -10.09 3.70
C LEU A 213 11.75 -10.37 2.97
N THR A 214 11.66 -11.43 2.18
CA THR A 214 10.44 -11.85 1.51
C THR A 214 9.40 -12.33 2.53
N LEU A 215 9.81 -13.11 3.54
CA LEU A 215 8.92 -13.55 4.64
C LEU A 215 8.39 -12.40 5.50
N LEU A 216 9.12 -11.30 5.57
CA LEU A 216 8.74 -10.11 6.33
C LEU A 216 7.77 -9.20 5.57
N GLN A 217 7.45 -9.50 4.31
CA GLN A 217 6.46 -8.73 3.55
C GLN A 217 5.08 -8.88 4.18
N PRO A 218 4.28 -7.80 4.21
CA PRO A 218 2.89 -7.88 4.64
C PRO A 218 2.12 -8.90 3.80
N SER A 219 1.15 -9.57 4.41
CA SER A 219 0.27 -10.50 3.70
C SER A 219 -0.34 -9.85 2.45
N PRO A 220 -0.48 -10.58 1.34
CA PRO A 220 -1.16 -10.06 0.16
C PRO A 220 -2.60 -9.67 0.53
N PRO A 221 -3.20 -8.72 -0.20
CA PRO A 221 -4.60 -8.37 0.01
C PRO A 221 -5.50 -9.60 -0.16
N LYS A 222 -6.62 -9.59 0.55
CA LYS A 222 -7.69 -10.58 0.33
C LYS A 222 -8.16 -10.53 -1.14
N PRO A 223 -8.86 -11.57 -1.62
CA PRO A 223 -9.48 -11.55 -2.95
C PRO A 223 -10.34 -10.29 -3.13
N ARG A 224 -10.46 -9.87 -4.38
CA ARG A 224 -11.37 -8.79 -4.81
C ARG A 224 -12.78 -9.06 -4.30
N MET A 225 -13.62 -8.04 -4.33
CA MET A 225 -15.05 -8.14 -4.03
C MET A 225 -15.68 -9.35 -4.74
N THR A 226 -16.42 -10.14 -4.00
CA THR A 226 -17.19 -11.26 -4.57
C THR A 226 -18.54 -10.75 -5.06
N ALA A 227 -19.21 -11.50 -5.94
CA ALA A 227 -20.57 -11.14 -6.37
C ALA A 227 -21.55 -11.03 -5.18
N GLN A 228 -21.36 -11.85 -4.14
CA GLN A 228 -22.15 -11.75 -2.91
C GLN A 228 -21.85 -10.48 -2.12
N ASP A 229 -20.56 -10.04 -2.06
CA ASP A 229 -20.19 -8.79 -1.41
C ASP A 229 -20.79 -7.61 -2.18
N GLU A 230 -20.71 -7.63 -3.52
CA GLU A 230 -21.27 -6.60 -4.38
C GLU A 230 -22.77 -6.46 -4.19
N ALA A 231 -23.52 -7.55 -4.25
CA ALA A 231 -24.97 -7.55 -4.02
C ALA A 231 -25.32 -7.00 -2.63
N GLY A 232 -24.55 -7.37 -1.60
CA GLY A 232 -24.74 -6.83 -0.25
C GLY A 232 -24.46 -5.34 -0.15
N ILE A 233 -23.38 -4.84 -0.79
CA ILE A 233 -23.07 -3.39 -0.83
C ILE A 233 -24.17 -2.62 -1.60
N ARG A 234 -24.66 -3.14 -2.74
CA ARG A 234 -25.77 -2.52 -3.48
C ARG A 234 -27.03 -2.42 -2.62
N GLY A 235 -27.37 -3.44 -1.83
CA GLY A 235 -28.48 -3.40 -0.88
C GLY A 235 -28.31 -2.29 0.18
N LEU A 236 -27.11 -2.16 0.74
CA LEU A 236 -26.83 -1.09 1.71
C LEU A 236 -26.86 0.31 1.06
N LEU A 237 -26.40 0.46 -0.17
CA LEU A 237 -26.43 1.72 -0.91
C LEU A 237 -27.87 2.11 -1.28
N ALA A 238 -28.74 1.16 -1.59
CA ALA A 238 -30.15 1.44 -1.87
C ALA A 238 -30.89 2.01 -0.65
N GLU A 239 -30.50 1.58 0.56
CA GLU A 239 -31.14 2.03 1.81
C GLU A 239 -30.48 3.27 2.42
N PHE A 240 -29.13 3.35 2.35
CA PHE A 240 -28.34 4.38 3.08
C PHE A 240 -27.44 5.22 2.16
N GLY A 241 -27.54 5.10 0.84
CA GLY A 241 -26.62 5.73 -0.11
C GLY A 241 -26.70 7.26 -0.17
N GLU A 242 -27.74 7.87 0.40
CA GLU A 242 -27.90 9.34 0.43
C GLU A 242 -26.87 10.06 1.31
N ARG A 243 -26.25 9.34 2.27
CA ARG A 243 -25.36 9.94 3.27
C ARG A 243 -24.02 10.40 2.71
N ASP A 244 -23.47 9.67 1.76
CA ASP A 244 -22.13 9.92 1.24
C ASP A 244 -22.11 9.90 -0.30
N SER A 245 -21.75 11.02 -0.90
CA SER A 245 -21.63 11.20 -2.35
C SER A 245 -20.63 10.22 -2.98
N VAL A 246 -19.62 9.77 -2.21
CA VAL A 246 -18.61 8.82 -2.68
C VAL A 246 -18.96 7.37 -2.39
N GLY A 247 -20.12 7.12 -1.76
CA GLY A 247 -20.54 5.79 -1.33
C GLY A 247 -20.60 4.77 -2.47
N TYR A 248 -21.09 5.16 -3.67
CA TYR A 248 -21.21 4.28 -4.83
C TYR A 248 -19.88 3.74 -5.35
N PHE A 249 -18.78 4.49 -5.16
CA PHE A 249 -17.44 4.03 -5.53
C PHE A 249 -16.94 2.84 -4.68
N ALA A 250 -17.66 2.46 -3.66
CA ALA A 250 -17.45 1.20 -2.94
C ALA A 250 -17.55 -0.02 -3.84
N LEU A 251 -18.36 0.04 -4.92
CA LEU A 251 -18.56 -1.03 -5.90
C LEU A 251 -17.38 -1.24 -6.86
N ARG A 252 -16.29 -0.49 -6.69
CA ARG A 252 -15.09 -0.68 -7.49
C ARG A 252 -14.49 -2.08 -7.26
N GLU A 253 -14.29 -2.85 -8.32
CA GLU A 253 -13.90 -4.26 -8.30
C GLU A 253 -12.59 -4.59 -7.55
N ASP A 254 -11.64 -3.66 -7.52
CA ASP A 254 -10.33 -3.89 -6.91
C ASP A 254 -10.30 -3.65 -5.39
N LYS A 255 -11.46 -3.42 -4.78
CA LYS A 255 -11.66 -3.30 -3.34
C LYS A 255 -12.04 -4.64 -2.71
N SER A 256 -11.68 -4.78 -1.44
CA SER A 256 -12.12 -5.86 -0.54
C SER A 256 -13.11 -5.29 0.46
N VAL A 257 -13.91 -6.14 1.08
CA VAL A 257 -14.97 -5.72 2.02
C VAL A 257 -14.70 -6.24 3.42
N ALA A 258 -14.85 -5.38 4.41
CA ALA A 258 -14.88 -5.71 5.83
C ALA A 258 -16.30 -5.47 6.36
N TRP A 259 -17.08 -6.54 6.53
CA TRP A 259 -18.44 -6.48 7.03
C TRP A 259 -18.51 -6.29 8.54
N SER A 260 -19.49 -5.54 9.02
CA SER A 260 -19.89 -5.60 10.43
C SER A 260 -20.36 -7.01 10.79
N SER A 261 -20.26 -7.39 12.05
CA SER A 261 -20.74 -8.70 12.53
C SER A 261 -22.24 -8.91 12.26
N THR A 262 -23.00 -7.84 12.17
CA THR A 262 -24.45 -7.84 11.86
C THR A 262 -24.75 -7.77 10.37
N ARG A 263 -23.75 -7.58 9.51
CA ARG A 263 -23.87 -7.30 8.07
C ARG A 263 -24.70 -6.07 7.70
N LYS A 264 -25.04 -5.20 8.66
CA LYS A 264 -25.78 -3.95 8.45
C LYS A 264 -24.88 -2.77 8.03
N ALA A 265 -23.57 -2.95 8.06
CA ALA A 265 -22.58 -2.00 7.56
C ALA A 265 -21.34 -2.70 7.04
N ALA A 266 -20.61 -2.01 6.17
CA ALA A 266 -19.38 -2.52 5.57
C ALA A 266 -18.38 -1.39 5.33
N ILE A 267 -17.08 -1.74 5.34
CA ILE A 267 -15.99 -0.87 4.91
C ILE A 267 -15.34 -1.50 3.69
N THR A 268 -15.29 -0.77 2.58
CA THR A 268 -14.54 -1.17 1.40
C THR A 268 -13.13 -0.62 1.46
N TYR A 269 -12.15 -1.45 1.13
CA TYR A 269 -10.74 -1.09 1.27
C TYR A 269 -9.86 -1.76 0.23
N ARG A 270 -8.68 -1.18 0.02
CA ARG A 270 -7.62 -1.74 -0.82
C ARG A 270 -6.30 -1.75 -0.07
N VAL A 271 -5.50 -2.82 -0.25
CA VAL A 271 -4.18 -2.92 0.38
C VAL A 271 -3.10 -2.55 -0.62
N VAL A 272 -2.36 -1.48 -0.34
CA VAL A 272 -1.28 -0.96 -1.18
C VAL A 272 -0.05 -0.69 -0.32
N GLY A 273 1.10 -1.27 -0.66
CA GLY A 273 2.35 -1.03 0.07
C GLY A 273 2.30 -1.38 1.56
N GLY A 274 1.43 -2.34 1.95
CA GLY A 274 1.22 -2.71 3.35
C GLY A 274 0.38 -1.69 4.16
N CYS A 275 -0.34 -0.79 3.48
CA CYS A 275 -1.41 0.02 4.04
C CYS A 275 -2.76 -0.53 3.59
N ALA A 276 -3.70 -0.72 4.50
CA ALA A 276 -5.09 -0.97 4.20
C ALA A 276 -5.80 0.39 4.16
N LEU A 277 -6.18 0.82 2.96
CA LEU A 277 -6.83 2.09 2.71
C LEU A 277 -8.32 1.84 2.58
N ALA A 278 -9.12 2.22 3.56
CA ALA A 278 -10.57 2.34 3.44
C ALA A 278 -10.90 3.56 2.55
N SER A 279 -12.00 3.52 1.85
CA SER A 279 -12.40 4.53 0.86
C SER A 279 -13.76 5.11 1.23
N GLY A 280 -13.80 6.40 1.53
CA GLY A 280 -15.01 7.09 1.96
C GLY A 280 -15.49 6.65 3.34
N ASP A 281 -16.76 6.86 3.58
CA ASP A 281 -17.43 6.43 4.80
C ASP A 281 -17.72 4.92 4.82
N PRO A 282 -17.92 4.32 5.99
CA PRO A 282 -18.53 3.01 6.06
C PRO A 282 -19.92 3.03 5.46
N ILE A 283 -20.25 2.02 4.66
CA ILE A 283 -21.54 1.91 3.96
C ILE A 283 -22.57 1.23 4.86
N GLY A 284 -23.81 1.67 4.81
CA GLY A 284 -24.94 1.09 5.55
C GLY A 284 -25.30 1.86 6.82
N ASN A 285 -25.96 1.18 7.75
CA ASN A 285 -26.50 1.79 8.96
C ASN A 285 -25.41 2.37 9.86
N PRO A 286 -25.43 3.66 10.20
CA PRO A 286 -24.44 4.33 11.05
C PRO A 286 -24.27 3.67 12.43
N ASP A 287 -25.33 3.12 13.00
CA ASP A 287 -25.27 2.41 14.30
C ASP A 287 -24.39 1.14 14.23
N ALA A 288 -24.24 0.58 13.03
CA ALA A 288 -23.39 -0.58 12.77
C ALA A 288 -21.96 -0.23 12.30
N TRP A 289 -21.65 1.06 12.03
CA TRP A 289 -20.31 1.50 11.61
C TRP A 289 -19.21 1.13 12.62
N PRO A 290 -19.39 1.29 13.95
CA PRO A 290 -18.39 0.87 14.92
C PRO A 290 -18.00 -0.61 14.80
N LEU A 291 -18.97 -1.48 14.48
CA LEU A 291 -18.72 -2.93 14.30
C LEU A 291 -17.95 -3.21 13.00
N ALA A 292 -18.24 -2.49 11.93
CA ALA A 292 -17.48 -2.60 10.67
C ALA A 292 -16.03 -2.08 10.86
N MET A 293 -15.86 -0.96 11.57
CA MET A 293 -14.55 -0.41 11.92
C MET A 293 -13.74 -1.40 12.79
N GLN A 294 -14.37 -2.04 13.75
CA GLN A 294 -13.74 -3.07 14.57
C GLN A 294 -13.25 -4.26 13.73
N THR A 295 -14.07 -4.74 12.80
CA THR A 295 -13.68 -5.82 11.88
C THR A 295 -12.51 -5.40 10.99
N PHE A 296 -12.56 -4.21 10.38
CA PHE A 296 -11.47 -3.67 9.57
C PHE A 296 -10.17 -3.54 10.36
N MET A 297 -10.23 -3.00 11.57
CA MET A 297 -9.06 -2.88 12.44
C MET A 297 -8.48 -4.23 12.86
N SER A 298 -9.33 -5.24 13.09
CA SER A 298 -8.90 -6.61 13.39
C SER A 298 -8.19 -7.23 12.19
N LEU A 299 -8.74 -7.07 10.98
CA LEU A 299 -8.10 -7.52 9.74
C LEU A 299 -6.73 -6.86 9.53
N CYS A 300 -6.63 -5.56 9.80
CA CYS A 300 -5.35 -4.85 9.70
C CYS A 300 -4.32 -5.40 10.70
N LEU A 301 -4.74 -5.69 11.91
CA LEU A 301 -3.88 -6.27 12.94
C LEU A 301 -3.41 -7.67 12.54
N GLU A 302 -4.32 -8.56 12.16
CA GLU A 302 -4.03 -9.95 11.77
C GLU A 302 -3.03 -10.05 10.60
N ASN A 303 -3.12 -9.11 9.65
CA ASN A 303 -2.29 -9.10 8.44
C ASN A 303 -1.08 -8.16 8.52
N GLY A 304 -0.90 -7.45 9.63
CA GLY A 304 0.20 -6.49 9.80
C GLY A 304 0.10 -5.26 8.89
N TRP A 305 -1.11 -4.89 8.46
CA TRP A 305 -1.35 -3.70 7.64
C TRP A 305 -1.44 -2.44 8.50
N THR A 306 -1.01 -1.33 7.93
CA THR A 306 -1.23 0.01 8.50
C THR A 306 -2.65 0.45 8.11
N PRO A 307 -3.59 0.66 9.06
CA PRO A 307 -4.93 1.11 8.75
C PRO A 307 -4.94 2.60 8.41
N ALA A 308 -5.72 2.95 7.40
CA ALA A 308 -6.11 4.32 7.11
C ALA A 308 -7.49 4.35 6.43
N ALA A 309 -8.23 5.46 6.57
CA ALA A 309 -9.39 5.73 5.75
C ALA A 309 -9.18 7.06 5.03
N VAL A 310 -9.56 7.15 3.76
CA VAL A 310 -9.27 8.29 2.89
C VAL A 310 -10.57 8.81 2.30
N GLY A 311 -10.79 10.13 2.40
CA GLY A 311 -11.98 10.78 1.87
C GLY A 311 -13.22 10.64 2.73
N CYS A 312 -13.07 10.39 4.02
CA CYS A 312 -14.20 10.33 4.94
C CYS A 312 -14.87 11.69 5.09
N SER A 313 -16.18 11.67 5.30
CA SER A 313 -16.94 12.82 5.79
C SER A 313 -16.53 13.19 7.23
N GLU A 314 -16.98 14.34 7.71
CA GLU A 314 -16.81 14.77 9.09
C GLU A 314 -17.48 13.79 10.06
N GLU A 315 -18.73 13.36 9.78
CA GLU A 315 -19.49 12.40 10.59
C GLU A 315 -18.72 11.09 10.79
N ALA A 316 -18.27 10.47 9.70
CA ALA A 316 -17.49 9.24 9.80
C ALA A 316 -16.11 9.47 10.47
N GLY A 317 -15.50 10.62 10.22
CA GLY A 317 -14.24 11.01 10.86
C GLY A 317 -14.35 11.07 12.38
N GLU A 318 -15.40 11.68 12.91
CA GLU A 318 -15.68 11.73 14.35
C GLU A 318 -15.87 10.33 14.95
N ILE A 319 -16.62 9.45 14.26
CA ILE A 319 -16.84 8.08 14.71
C ILE A 319 -15.51 7.30 14.72
N TRP A 320 -14.66 7.45 13.69
CA TRP A 320 -13.33 6.84 13.67
C TRP A 320 -12.45 7.31 14.84
N VAL A 321 -12.45 8.62 15.13
CA VAL A 321 -11.69 9.19 16.26
C VAL A 321 -12.19 8.62 17.58
N ARG A 322 -13.50 8.59 17.79
CA ARG A 322 -14.12 8.12 19.02
C ARG A 322 -13.91 6.62 19.25
N GLU A 323 -14.21 5.80 18.25
CA GLU A 323 -14.25 4.33 18.39
C GLU A 323 -12.86 3.68 18.23
N SER A 324 -12.02 4.20 17.35
CA SER A 324 -10.73 3.58 17.00
C SER A 324 -9.53 4.35 17.53
N LYS A 325 -9.73 5.50 18.20
CA LYS A 325 -8.67 6.41 18.69
C LYS A 325 -7.68 6.77 17.57
N MET A 326 -8.19 6.96 16.38
CA MET A 326 -7.43 7.42 15.23
C MET A 326 -7.40 8.95 15.19
N ILE A 327 -6.57 9.52 14.35
CA ILE A 327 -6.40 10.94 14.14
C ILE A 327 -7.04 11.29 12.80
N ALA A 328 -7.84 12.35 12.76
CA ALA A 328 -8.41 12.91 11.55
C ALA A 328 -7.57 14.10 11.08
N LEU A 329 -7.27 14.16 9.79
CA LEU A 329 -6.62 15.28 9.13
C LEU A 329 -7.40 15.61 7.88
N GLU A 330 -7.82 16.86 7.76
CA GLU A 330 -8.48 17.38 6.55
C GLU A 330 -7.50 17.37 5.37
N ILE A 331 -7.98 16.85 4.22
CA ILE A 331 -7.17 16.70 3.01
C ILE A 331 -7.68 17.54 1.84
N GLY A 332 -8.83 18.17 1.98
CA GLY A 332 -9.42 19.06 0.99
C GLY A 332 -10.95 19.06 1.06
N ASP A 333 -11.58 19.67 0.06
CA ASP A 333 -13.01 19.86 0.02
C ASP A 333 -13.61 19.23 -1.23
N GLU A 334 -14.80 18.71 -1.10
CA GLU A 334 -15.64 18.24 -2.19
C GLU A 334 -16.56 19.38 -2.66
N ALA A 335 -16.74 19.48 -3.97
CA ALA A 335 -17.59 20.49 -4.58
C ALA A 335 -19.01 19.96 -4.81
N ILE A 336 -19.98 20.37 -4.01
CA ILE A 336 -21.38 19.96 -4.13
C ILE A 336 -22.20 21.11 -4.69
N VAL A 337 -22.85 20.89 -5.82
CA VAL A 337 -23.76 21.82 -6.46
C VAL A 337 -25.18 21.48 -6.05
N HIS A 338 -25.88 22.44 -5.44
CA HIS A 338 -27.30 22.38 -5.19
C HIS A 338 -28.03 22.80 -6.48
N VAL A 339 -28.79 21.88 -7.04
CA VAL A 339 -29.49 22.08 -8.34
C VAL A 339 -30.49 23.24 -8.27
N ALA A 340 -31.15 23.43 -7.13
CA ALA A 340 -32.07 24.52 -6.90
C ALA A 340 -31.39 25.90 -6.95
N ASP A 341 -30.15 26.01 -6.48
CA ASP A 341 -29.42 27.28 -6.39
C ASP A 341 -28.75 27.68 -7.72
N TYR A 342 -28.71 26.78 -8.69
CA TYR A 342 -28.11 27.07 -9.99
C TYR A 342 -29.11 27.77 -10.91
N GLU A 343 -28.97 29.08 -11.03
CA GLU A 343 -29.74 29.91 -11.93
C GLU A 343 -28.84 30.51 -13.01
N PRO A 344 -28.86 29.99 -14.25
CA PRO A 344 -27.94 30.42 -15.31
C PRO A 344 -28.05 31.93 -15.62
N ASP A 345 -29.19 32.55 -15.44
CA ASP A 345 -29.40 33.98 -15.71
C ASP A 345 -28.91 34.90 -14.59
N ASN A 346 -28.63 34.37 -13.41
CA ASN A 346 -28.05 35.12 -12.32
C ASN A 346 -26.64 35.63 -12.70
N PRO A 347 -26.30 36.90 -12.42
CA PRO A 347 -24.96 37.46 -12.69
C PRO A 347 -23.78 36.63 -12.15
N ARG A 348 -24.01 35.89 -11.08
CA ARG A 348 -22.99 35.00 -10.45
C ARG A 348 -22.51 33.92 -11.40
N TYR A 349 -23.32 33.45 -12.35
CA TYR A 349 -22.99 32.40 -13.34
C TYR A 349 -22.67 32.96 -14.72
N ARG A 350 -22.44 34.29 -14.85
CA ARG A 350 -22.12 34.95 -16.14
C ARG A 350 -21.02 34.22 -16.93
N ASN A 351 -19.97 33.80 -16.25
CA ASN A 351 -18.84 33.13 -16.91
C ASN A 351 -19.24 31.78 -17.50
N VAL A 352 -20.01 30.97 -16.77
CA VAL A 352 -20.54 29.67 -17.25
C VAL A 352 -21.45 29.91 -18.42
N ARG A 353 -22.44 30.80 -18.26
CA ARG A 353 -23.42 31.15 -19.31
C ARG A 353 -22.72 31.62 -20.60
N GLN A 354 -21.74 32.51 -20.52
CA GLN A 354 -21.00 32.98 -21.68
C GLN A 354 -20.23 31.84 -22.36
N THR A 355 -19.61 30.96 -21.57
CA THR A 355 -18.90 29.78 -22.08
C THR A 355 -19.85 28.84 -22.79
N VAL A 356 -20.96 28.48 -22.15
CA VAL A 356 -22.03 27.62 -22.73
C VAL A 356 -22.54 28.20 -24.05
N ARG A 357 -22.93 29.49 -24.07
CA ARG A 357 -23.41 30.16 -25.30
C ARG A 357 -22.37 30.16 -26.41
N ARG A 358 -21.08 30.31 -26.08
CA ARG A 358 -20.01 30.26 -27.06
C ARG A 358 -19.87 28.87 -27.68
N ILE A 359 -19.92 27.82 -26.85
CA ILE A 359 -19.78 26.44 -27.33
C ILE A 359 -20.99 26.00 -28.15
N LEU A 360 -22.19 26.39 -27.76
CA LEU A 360 -23.40 26.16 -28.56
C LEU A 360 -23.32 26.81 -29.94
N LYS A 361 -22.73 28.03 -30.05
CA LYS A 361 -22.47 28.69 -31.34
C LYS A 361 -21.43 27.99 -32.22
N GLN A 362 -20.72 27.03 -31.69
CA GLN A 362 -19.74 26.19 -32.41
C GLN A 362 -20.33 24.82 -32.79
N ASP A 363 -21.67 24.74 -32.86
CA ASP A 363 -22.47 23.57 -33.26
C ASP A 363 -22.28 22.33 -32.36
N TYR A 364 -21.93 22.56 -31.07
CA TYR A 364 -21.99 21.50 -30.10
C TYR A 364 -23.41 21.28 -29.62
N THR A 365 -23.75 19.98 -29.47
CA THR A 365 -25.00 19.54 -28.82
C THR A 365 -24.68 18.58 -27.68
N THR A 366 -25.58 18.45 -26.72
CA THR A 366 -25.45 17.51 -25.61
C THR A 366 -26.51 16.42 -25.69
N GLN A 367 -26.14 15.21 -25.33
CA GLN A 367 -27.05 14.08 -25.19
C GLN A 367 -26.82 13.40 -23.85
N ILE A 368 -27.88 12.98 -23.19
CA ILE A 368 -27.87 12.41 -21.85
C ILE A 368 -28.58 11.07 -21.90
N TYR A 369 -27.96 10.04 -21.33
CA TYR A 369 -28.43 8.67 -21.33
C TYR A 369 -28.27 8.05 -19.95
N ARG A 370 -29.20 7.21 -19.54
CA ARG A 370 -28.92 6.16 -18.57
C ARG A 370 -28.17 5.02 -19.25
N THR A 371 -27.30 4.34 -18.54
CA THR A 371 -26.50 3.26 -19.15
C THR A 371 -27.37 2.12 -19.72
N CYS A 372 -28.55 1.85 -19.14
CA CYS A 372 -29.53 0.90 -19.66
C CYS A 372 -30.11 1.30 -21.03
N GLU A 373 -30.09 2.59 -21.37
CA GLU A 373 -30.62 3.13 -22.64
C GLU A 373 -29.58 3.10 -23.78
N LEU A 374 -28.31 2.81 -23.48
CA LEU A 374 -27.25 2.79 -24.47
C LEU A 374 -27.37 1.56 -25.37
N THR A 375 -27.33 1.79 -26.69
CA THR A 375 -27.18 0.69 -27.64
C THR A 375 -25.77 0.05 -27.49
N PRO A 376 -25.61 -1.23 -27.83
CA PRO A 376 -24.29 -1.90 -27.77
C PRO A 376 -23.21 -1.15 -28.56
N GLU A 377 -23.57 -0.59 -29.73
CA GLU A 377 -22.66 0.13 -30.62
C GLU A 377 -22.19 1.45 -29.98
N LEU A 378 -23.14 2.24 -29.43
CA LEU A 378 -22.82 3.49 -28.75
C LEU A 378 -21.97 3.24 -27.49
N ARG A 379 -22.31 2.20 -26.72
CA ARG A 379 -21.51 1.80 -25.55
C ARG A 379 -20.08 1.45 -25.93
N LEU A 380 -19.89 0.68 -26.99
CA LEU A 380 -18.55 0.34 -27.49
C LEU A 380 -17.79 1.59 -27.89
N LEU A 381 -18.41 2.48 -28.68
CA LEU A 381 -17.83 3.74 -29.11
C LEU A 381 -17.37 4.59 -27.92
N LEU A 382 -18.24 4.83 -26.94
CA LEU A 382 -17.91 5.62 -25.74
C LEU A 382 -16.77 5.01 -24.94
N THR A 383 -16.75 3.68 -24.81
CA THR A 383 -15.69 2.97 -24.10
C THR A 383 -14.35 3.11 -24.81
N GLU A 384 -14.30 2.96 -26.14
CA GLU A 384 -13.09 3.07 -26.92
C GLU A 384 -12.56 4.52 -26.96
N ASP A 385 -13.42 5.49 -27.22
CA ASP A 385 -13.04 6.89 -27.26
C ASP A 385 -12.56 7.37 -25.88
N SER A 386 -13.24 6.97 -24.82
CA SER A 386 -12.78 7.25 -23.46
C SER A 386 -11.39 6.65 -23.19
N LYS A 387 -11.07 5.45 -23.68
CA LYS A 387 -9.74 4.85 -23.58
C LYS A 387 -8.69 5.65 -24.37
N LYS A 388 -9.03 6.11 -25.56
CA LYS A 388 -8.14 6.95 -26.40
C LYS A 388 -7.83 8.29 -25.72
N TRP A 389 -8.84 8.93 -25.12
CA TRP A 389 -8.69 10.26 -24.49
C TRP A 389 -8.07 10.23 -23.10
N ARG A 390 -7.86 9.06 -22.51
CA ARG A 390 -7.31 8.90 -21.16
C ARG A 390 -5.91 9.45 -20.96
N GLY A 391 -5.13 9.61 -22.02
CA GLY A 391 -3.77 10.14 -21.94
C GLY A 391 -2.76 9.22 -21.20
N GLY A 392 -3.11 7.96 -20.95
CA GLY A 392 -2.26 6.99 -20.28
C GLY A 392 -2.87 5.59 -20.19
N ASN A 393 -2.08 4.60 -19.76
CA ASN A 393 -2.48 3.18 -19.75
C ASN A 393 -3.25 2.73 -18.51
N THR A 394 -3.37 3.58 -17.47
CA THR A 394 -3.96 3.20 -16.19
C THR A 394 -5.14 4.11 -15.86
N GLU A 395 -6.28 3.50 -15.50
CA GLU A 395 -7.43 4.22 -14.98
C GLU A 395 -7.09 4.79 -13.60
N ARG A 396 -7.30 6.10 -13.46
CA ARG A 396 -7.11 6.81 -12.19
C ARG A 396 -8.35 6.70 -11.33
N GLY A 397 -8.18 6.98 -10.05
CA GLY A 397 -9.25 6.97 -9.06
C GLY A 397 -9.25 5.71 -8.21
N PHE A 398 -9.28 5.91 -6.91
CA PHE A 398 -9.50 4.87 -5.90
C PHE A 398 -10.65 5.27 -5.00
N MET A 399 -10.63 6.50 -4.53
CA MET A 399 -11.65 7.06 -3.65
C MET A 399 -12.89 7.46 -4.45
N MET A 400 -12.69 8.20 -5.53
CA MET A 400 -13.70 8.74 -6.42
C MET A 400 -13.42 8.26 -7.84
N GLY A 401 -13.78 7.03 -8.14
CA GLY A 401 -13.63 6.45 -9.47
C GLY A 401 -14.08 5.00 -9.47
N LEU A 402 -15.12 4.69 -10.26
CA LEU A 402 -15.65 3.33 -10.39
C LEU A 402 -14.66 2.42 -11.13
N GLY A 403 -13.89 3.00 -12.06
CA GLY A 403 -12.86 2.29 -12.83
C GLY A 403 -13.39 1.54 -14.05
N ARG A 404 -14.67 1.68 -14.37
CA ARG A 404 -15.36 1.12 -15.53
C ARG A 404 -16.27 2.19 -16.15
N ILE A 405 -16.54 2.07 -17.44
CA ILE A 405 -17.23 3.10 -18.22
C ILE A 405 -18.37 2.44 -18.99
N ALA A 406 -19.57 3.00 -18.81
CA ALA A 406 -20.77 2.61 -19.56
C ALA A 406 -21.04 1.09 -19.59
N GLU A 407 -20.65 0.36 -18.52
CA GLU A 407 -20.83 -1.09 -18.47
C GLU A 407 -22.29 -1.49 -18.30
N SER A 408 -22.67 -2.64 -18.87
CA SER A 408 -24.07 -3.11 -18.93
C SER A 408 -24.62 -3.55 -17.58
N ASP A 409 -23.77 -3.93 -16.64
CA ASP A 409 -24.10 -4.33 -15.28
C ASP A 409 -24.29 -3.13 -14.31
N GLU A 410 -24.14 -1.90 -14.82
CA GLU A 410 -24.37 -0.66 -14.10
C GLU A 410 -25.50 0.15 -14.78
N PRO A 411 -26.78 -0.23 -14.61
CA PRO A 411 -27.90 0.34 -15.37
C PRO A 411 -28.18 1.82 -15.07
N ASP A 412 -27.82 2.28 -13.87
CA ASP A 412 -28.21 3.57 -13.33
C ASP A 412 -27.17 4.67 -13.48
N LEU A 413 -26.04 4.39 -14.15
CA LEU A 413 -25.07 5.45 -14.43
C LEU A 413 -25.65 6.45 -15.40
N LEU A 414 -25.35 7.74 -15.19
CA LEU A 414 -25.73 8.80 -16.12
C LEU A 414 -24.53 9.15 -17.00
N ILE A 415 -24.72 9.04 -18.30
CA ILE A 415 -23.71 9.39 -19.31
C ILE A 415 -24.15 10.66 -20.01
N VAL A 416 -23.29 11.67 -20.01
CA VAL A 416 -23.50 12.94 -20.72
C VAL A 416 -22.45 13.08 -21.79
N THR A 417 -22.86 13.25 -23.04
CA THR A 417 -21.96 13.42 -24.17
C THR A 417 -22.07 14.80 -24.78
N ALA A 418 -20.97 15.33 -25.27
CA ALA A 418 -20.97 16.51 -26.14
C ALA A 418 -20.61 16.05 -27.56
N MET A 419 -21.49 16.39 -28.49
CA MET A 419 -21.42 16.00 -29.91
C MET A 419 -21.08 17.22 -30.77
N LYS A 420 -20.25 17.03 -31.79
CA LYS A 420 -19.99 17.99 -32.86
C LYS A 420 -19.73 17.24 -34.17
N ASP A 421 -20.31 17.68 -35.26
CA ASP A 421 -20.19 17.04 -36.59
C ASP A 421 -20.54 15.53 -36.56
N GLY A 422 -21.57 15.16 -35.79
CA GLY A 422 -22.00 13.76 -35.63
C GLY A 422 -21.04 12.88 -34.81
N GLN A 423 -19.98 13.44 -34.23
CA GLN A 423 -19.00 12.71 -33.45
C GLN A 423 -19.02 13.10 -31.98
N VAL A 424 -18.81 12.13 -31.09
CA VAL A 424 -18.61 12.39 -29.66
C VAL A 424 -17.27 13.09 -29.47
N ARG A 425 -17.26 14.23 -28.81
CA ARG A 425 -16.07 15.05 -28.51
C ARG A 425 -15.70 15.07 -27.04
N ALA A 426 -16.66 14.82 -26.17
CA ALA A 426 -16.41 14.71 -24.74
C ALA A 426 -17.50 13.87 -24.05
N LEU A 427 -17.21 13.34 -22.89
CA LEU A 427 -18.16 12.61 -22.07
C LEU A 427 -17.94 12.86 -20.57
N LEU A 428 -19.03 12.89 -19.82
CA LEU A 428 -19.07 12.77 -18.37
C LEU A 428 -19.80 11.48 -18.01
N GLN A 429 -19.36 10.85 -16.93
CA GLN A 429 -20.09 9.76 -16.29
C GLN A 429 -20.36 10.12 -14.84
N TYR A 430 -21.58 9.93 -14.41
CA TYR A 430 -21.99 10.10 -13.03
C TYR A 430 -22.50 8.78 -12.47
N VAL A 431 -22.23 8.56 -11.18
CA VAL A 431 -22.79 7.47 -10.40
C VAL A 431 -23.94 7.98 -9.53
N PRO A 432 -24.92 7.14 -9.18
CA PRO A 432 -25.97 7.51 -8.24
C PRO A 432 -25.41 7.89 -6.87
N TRP A 433 -25.97 8.93 -6.27
CA TRP A 433 -25.77 9.30 -4.88
C TRP A 433 -27.13 9.26 -4.17
N GLY A 434 -27.48 8.10 -3.63
CA GLY A 434 -28.81 7.82 -3.15
C GLY A 434 -29.89 7.98 -4.24
N GLY A 435 -31.09 8.35 -3.83
CA GLY A 435 -32.24 8.52 -4.76
C GLY A 435 -32.26 9.85 -5.47
N LYS A 436 -31.60 10.90 -4.93
CA LYS A 436 -31.74 12.29 -5.39
C LYS A 436 -30.42 13.01 -5.63
N GLY A 437 -29.33 12.27 -5.78
CA GLY A 437 -28.01 12.85 -6.04
C GLY A 437 -27.26 12.15 -7.16
N LEU A 438 -26.29 12.86 -7.74
CA LEU A 438 -25.33 12.38 -8.72
C LEU A 438 -23.92 12.71 -8.25
N SER A 439 -22.98 11.80 -8.43
CA SER A 439 -21.57 12.04 -8.16
C SER A 439 -20.74 11.83 -9.42
N LEU A 440 -19.94 12.82 -9.79
CA LEU A 440 -19.09 12.77 -10.97
C LEU A 440 -18.02 11.68 -10.81
N ASP A 441 -18.03 10.70 -11.70
CA ASP A 441 -17.07 9.60 -11.76
C ASP A 441 -15.94 9.91 -12.74
N LEU A 442 -16.30 10.35 -13.92
CA LEU A 442 -15.38 10.51 -15.03
C LEU A 442 -15.68 11.77 -15.84
N MET A 443 -14.62 12.51 -16.19
CA MET A 443 -14.68 13.63 -17.11
C MET A 443 -13.58 13.48 -18.16
N ARG A 444 -13.97 13.31 -19.43
CA ARG A 444 -13.04 13.12 -20.54
C ARG A 444 -13.43 13.90 -21.77
N ARG A 445 -12.44 14.36 -22.50
CA ARG A 445 -12.63 15.04 -23.78
C ARG A 445 -11.58 14.62 -24.79
N ALA A 446 -11.92 14.69 -26.07
CA ALA A 446 -10.97 14.53 -27.16
C ALA A 446 -9.85 15.59 -27.07
N PRO A 447 -8.63 15.30 -27.52
CA PRO A 447 -7.52 16.27 -27.49
C PRO A 447 -7.83 17.59 -28.21
N HIS A 448 -8.66 17.53 -29.23
CA HIS A 448 -9.06 18.68 -30.06
C HIS A 448 -10.46 19.23 -29.72
N ALA A 449 -11.06 18.81 -28.61
CA ALA A 449 -12.33 19.36 -28.16
C ALA A 449 -12.15 20.82 -27.69
N ASP A 450 -13.11 21.67 -28.03
CA ASP A 450 -13.07 23.09 -27.69
C ASP A 450 -13.07 23.34 -26.17
N ALA A 451 -12.33 24.37 -25.75
CA ALA A 451 -12.33 24.76 -24.34
C ALA A 451 -13.72 25.28 -23.94
N GLY A 452 -14.30 24.70 -22.87
CA GLY A 452 -15.65 25.02 -22.39
C GLY A 452 -16.68 23.92 -22.61
N VAL A 453 -16.32 22.83 -23.30
CA VAL A 453 -17.21 21.69 -23.52
C VAL A 453 -17.61 21.01 -22.19
N ASN A 454 -16.71 20.97 -21.21
CA ASN A 454 -17.05 20.44 -19.89
C ASN A 454 -18.08 21.29 -19.16
N GLU A 455 -17.98 22.62 -19.25
CA GLU A 455 -18.98 23.55 -18.71
C GLU A 455 -20.35 23.34 -19.36
N LEU A 456 -20.39 23.14 -20.68
CA LEU A 456 -21.62 22.84 -21.41
C LEU A 456 -22.26 21.54 -20.89
N MET A 457 -21.49 20.48 -20.71
CA MET A 457 -22.01 19.19 -20.24
C MET A 457 -22.50 19.27 -18.79
N ILE A 458 -21.77 19.98 -17.90
CA ILE A 458 -22.22 20.15 -16.51
C ILE A 458 -23.50 20.99 -16.44
N ASP A 459 -23.59 22.06 -17.21
CA ASP A 459 -24.83 22.86 -17.33
C ASP A 459 -26.02 22.00 -17.80
N ALA A 460 -25.81 21.18 -18.82
CA ALA A 460 -26.80 20.22 -19.30
C ALA A 460 -27.19 19.19 -18.23
N THR A 461 -26.20 18.69 -17.45
CA THR A 461 -26.46 17.78 -16.33
C THR A 461 -27.32 18.42 -15.25
N ILE A 462 -27.04 19.68 -14.88
CA ILE A 462 -27.82 20.40 -13.85
C ILE A 462 -29.27 20.62 -14.32
N ASN A 463 -29.45 20.98 -15.59
CA ASN A 463 -30.78 21.13 -16.18
C ASN A 463 -31.55 19.80 -16.24
N TYR A 464 -30.89 18.72 -16.61
CA TYR A 464 -31.45 17.35 -16.55
C TYR A 464 -31.83 16.97 -15.12
N ALA A 465 -30.94 17.21 -14.16
CA ALA A 465 -31.15 16.92 -12.75
C ALA A 465 -32.41 17.63 -12.21
N ARG A 466 -32.57 18.91 -12.54
CA ARG A 466 -33.77 19.71 -12.18
C ARG A 466 -35.04 19.10 -12.74
N ALA A 467 -35.03 18.69 -14.01
CA ALA A 467 -36.20 18.09 -14.66
C ALA A 467 -36.55 16.69 -14.11
N ASN A 468 -35.60 16.00 -13.48
CA ASN A 468 -35.77 14.63 -12.98
C ASN A 468 -35.79 14.53 -11.45
N GLY A 469 -35.92 15.65 -10.71
CA GLY A 469 -36.02 15.65 -9.25
C GLY A 469 -34.74 15.25 -8.54
N ILE A 470 -33.59 15.54 -9.15
CA ILE A 470 -32.26 15.34 -8.57
C ILE A 470 -31.85 16.68 -7.93
N ASP A 471 -31.53 16.65 -6.65
CA ASP A 471 -31.26 17.84 -5.83
C ASP A 471 -29.79 18.22 -5.75
N LEU A 472 -28.88 17.24 -5.81
CA LEU A 472 -27.45 17.42 -5.52
C LEU A 472 -26.58 16.82 -6.62
N ILE A 473 -25.51 17.54 -6.98
CA ILE A 473 -24.48 17.05 -7.90
C ILE A 473 -23.09 17.27 -7.27
N SER A 474 -22.39 16.20 -6.97
CA SER A 474 -20.98 16.28 -6.61
C SER A 474 -20.11 16.40 -7.87
N LEU A 475 -19.30 17.46 -7.95
CA LEU A 475 -18.28 17.65 -8.98
C LEU A 475 -16.93 17.06 -8.59
N ASN A 476 -16.94 16.18 -7.60
CA ASN A 476 -15.76 15.51 -7.09
C ASN A 476 -14.87 16.43 -6.23
N PHE A 477 -13.73 15.93 -5.83
CA PHE A 477 -12.89 16.44 -4.75
C PHE A 477 -11.79 17.38 -5.26
N ALA A 478 -11.71 18.57 -4.67
CA ALA A 478 -10.60 19.52 -4.88
C ALA A 478 -9.63 19.45 -3.69
N THR A 479 -8.51 18.79 -3.86
CA THR A 479 -7.50 18.58 -2.81
C THR A 479 -6.87 19.90 -2.37
N PHE A 480 -6.70 20.10 -1.04
CA PHE A 480 -5.80 21.08 -0.41
C PHE A 480 -6.23 22.55 -0.34
N ARG A 481 -7.47 22.93 -0.60
CA ARG A 481 -7.89 24.32 -0.39
C ARG A 481 -7.61 24.78 1.04
N SER A 482 -8.11 24.03 2.01
CA SER A 482 -7.96 24.35 3.44
C SER A 482 -6.53 24.28 3.94
N VAL A 483 -5.68 23.44 3.34
CA VAL A 483 -4.25 23.38 3.63
C VAL A 483 -3.53 24.67 3.21
N PHE A 484 -3.98 25.30 2.11
CA PHE A 484 -3.47 26.61 1.69
C PHE A 484 -3.90 27.73 2.63
N GLU A 485 -5.18 27.74 3.06
CA GLU A 485 -5.74 28.80 3.88
C GLU A 485 -5.39 28.65 5.37
N ARG A 486 -5.44 27.44 5.95
CA ARG A 486 -5.21 27.17 7.39
C ARG A 486 -3.77 26.80 7.74
N GLY A 487 -2.96 26.41 6.81
CA GLY A 487 -1.56 26.03 7.04
C GLY A 487 -0.64 27.18 7.41
N ALA A 488 -1.17 28.41 7.55
CA ALA A 488 -0.53 29.54 8.15
C ALA A 488 -0.71 29.61 9.67
N GLN A 489 -1.46 28.70 10.31
CA GLN A 489 -1.69 28.76 11.75
C GLN A 489 -0.43 28.36 12.53
N LEU A 490 -0.01 29.25 13.41
CA LEU A 490 1.07 29.11 14.38
C LEU A 490 0.76 27.90 15.30
N GLY A 491 1.63 26.87 15.27
CA GLY A 491 1.53 25.72 16.18
C GLY A 491 1.67 24.33 15.54
N ALA A 492 1.75 24.22 14.23
CA ALA A 492 1.93 22.94 13.55
C ALA A 492 3.33 22.35 13.82
N GLY A 493 3.40 21.12 14.35
CA GLY A 493 4.67 20.42 14.60
C GLY A 493 5.50 20.18 13.33
N PRO A 494 6.81 19.90 13.45
CA PRO A 494 7.73 19.79 12.31
C PRO A 494 7.31 18.70 11.29
N ILE A 495 6.66 17.63 11.74
CA ILE A 495 6.18 16.55 10.89
C ILE A 495 5.01 17.01 10.00
N ILE A 496 4.08 17.78 10.54
CA ILE A 496 2.95 18.36 9.80
C ILE A 496 3.46 19.40 8.79
N ARG A 497 4.46 20.18 9.14
CA ARG A 497 5.13 21.14 8.24
C ARG A 497 5.86 20.45 7.07
N SER A 498 6.58 19.36 7.34
CA SER A 498 7.24 18.57 6.28
C SER A 498 6.23 17.90 5.36
N TRP A 499 5.14 17.38 5.92
CA TRP A 499 4.04 16.80 5.15
C TRP A 499 3.36 17.85 4.27
N ARG A 500 3.08 19.03 4.81
CA ARG A 500 2.60 20.19 4.05
C ARG A 500 3.52 20.52 2.87
N SER A 501 4.84 20.55 3.07
CA SER A 501 5.80 20.83 2.00
C SER A 501 5.76 19.78 0.91
N ILE A 502 5.60 18.50 1.26
CA ILE A 502 5.44 17.38 0.31
C ILE A 502 4.11 17.53 -0.44
N LEU A 503 3.02 17.84 0.25
CA LEU A 503 1.71 18.05 -0.37
C LEU A 503 1.70 19.28 -1.29
N LEU A 504 2.35 20.38 -0.91
CA LEU A 504 2.53 21.58 -1.72
C LEU A 504 3.38 21.30 -2.97
N PHE A 505 4.42 20.49 -2.85
CA PHE A 505 5.24 20.07 -3.99
C PHE A 505 4.40 19.19 -4.94
N LEU A 506 3.65 18.24 -4.41
CA LEU A 506 2.77 17.37 -5.20
C LEU A 506 1.61 18.13 -5.85
N SER A 507 1.05 19.16 -5.19
CA SER A 507 -0.06 19.97 -5.73
C SER A 507 0.35 20.73 -7.00
N ARG A 508 1.59 21.20 -7.08
CA ARG A 508 2.14 21.84 -8.30
C ARG A 508 2.21 20.89 -9.50
N TRP A 509 2.47 19.59 -9.23
CA TRP A 509 2.56 18.56 -10.29
C TRP A 509 1.20 18.00 -10.72
N LEU A 510 0.16 18.09 -9.88
CA LEU A 510 -1.13 17.41 -10.08
C LEU A 510 -2.23 18.33 -10.66
N GLN A 511 -1.92 19.54 -11.10
CA GLN A 511 -2.88 20.50 -11.70
C GLN A 511 -4.13 20.78 -10.82
N MET A 512 -4.00 20.68 -9.51
CA MET A 512 -5.15 20.74 -8.59
C MET A 512 -5.76 22.13 -8.46
N GLU A 513 -4.97 23.19 -8.63
CA GLU A 513 -5.46 24.57 -8.66
C GLU A 513 -6.44 24.80 -9.84
N SER A 514 -6.17 24.14 -10.97
CA SER A 514 -7.05 24.26 -12.14
C SER A 514 -8.40 23.62 -11.93
N LEU A 515 -8.47 22.49 -11.20
CA LEU A 515 -9.74 21.81 -10.87
C LEU A 515 -10.57 22.64 -9.88
N TYR A 516 -9.92 23.20 -8.84
CA TYR A 516 -10.60 24.10 -7.91
C TYR A 516 -11.20 25.31 -8.63
N ARG A 517 -10.41 26.00 -9.48
CA ARG A 517 -10.89 27.15 -10.26
C ARG A 517 -12.00 26.76 -11.23
N PHE A 518 -11.94 25.56 -11.79
CA PHE A 518 -12.99 25.04 -12.65
C PHE A 518 -14.31 24.82 -11.89
N ASN A 519 -14.25 24.05 -10.78
CA ASN A 519 -15.45 23.76 -9.96
C ASN A 519 -16.05 25.02 -9.34
N SER A 520 -15.23 25.99 -8.93
CA SER A 520 -15.69 27.27 -8.36
C SER A 520 -16.59 28.09 -9.30
N LYS A 521 -16.57 27.84 -10.62
CA LYS A 521 -17.48 28.49 -11.58
C LYS A 521 -18.94 28.17 -11.32
N PHE A 522 -19.21 26.96 -10.78
CA PHE A 522 -20.54 26.47 -10.48
C PHE A 522 -21.02 26.83 -9.07
N ARG A 523 -20.20 27.60 -8.31
CA ARG A 523 -20.52 28.06 -6.95
C ARG A 523 -20.97 26.95 -6.01
N PRO A 524 -20.21 25.84 -5.93
CA PRO A 524 -20.58 24.72 -5.10
C PRO A 524 -20.47 25.07 -3.61
N GLU A 525 -21.20 24.34 -2.79
CA GLU A 525 -20.87 24.14 -1.40
C GLU A 525 -19.59 23.32 -1.29
N TRP A 526 -18.67 23.73 -0.43
CA TRP A 526 -17.41 23.04 -0.21
C TRP A 526 -17.49 22.23 1.09
N VAL A 527 -17.54 20.91 0.96
CA VAL A 527 -17.68 19.97 2.08
C VAL A 527 -16.32 19.34 2.40
N PRO A 528 -15.81 19.47 3.64
CA PRO A 528 -14.49 18.96 3.99
C PRO A 528 -14.42 17.44 3.95
N ARG A 529 -13.28 16.90 3.49
CA ARG A 529 -12.97 15.47 3.47
C ARG A 529 -11.70 15.19 4.23
N TYR A 530 -11.64 14.06 4.93
CA TYR A 530 -10.61 13.72 5.89
C TYR A 530 -9.84 12.46 5.52
N VAL A 531 -8.56 12.42 5.90
CA VAL A 531 -7.79 11.18 6.03
C VAL A 531 -7.71 10.80 7.50
N ILE A 532 -8.00 9.55 7.79
CA ILE A 532 -7.99 8.99 9.13
C ILE A 532 -6.81 8.04 9.24
N PHE A 533 -6.00 8.20 10.28
CA PHE A 533 -4.78 7.43 10.46
C PHE A 533 -4.45 7.24 11.95
N ARG A 534 -3.56 6.30 12.26
CA ARG A 534 -3.29 5.93 13.65
C ARG A 534 -2.19 6.75 14.31
N LYS A 535 -1.15 7.13 13.56
CA LYS A 535 0.04 7.84 14.07
C LYS A 535 0.59 8.77 13.01
N ASN A 536 1.10 9.93 13.42
CA ASN A 536 1.74 10.88 12.51
C ASN A 536 2.91 10.27 11.72
N ALA A 537 3.65 9.32 12.31
CA ALA A 537 4.73 8.60 11.63
C ALA A 537 4.26 7.70 10.49
N ASP A 538 2.97 7.33 10.42
CA ASP A 538 2.40 6.51 9.35
C ASP A 538 2.02 7.35 8.12
N LEU A 539 1.87 8.69 8.26
CA LEU A 539 1.41 9.60 7.20
C LEU A 539 2.21 9.51 5.90
N PRO A 540 3.56 9.51 5.90
CA PRO A 540 4.32 9.41 4.66
C PRO A 540 4.03 8.11 3.90
N LYS A 541 3.92 6.99 4.64
CA LYS A 541 3.61 5.68 4.08
C LYS A 541 2.19 5.63 3.51
N ILE A 542 1.22 6.19 4.24
CA ILE A 542 -0.18 6.27 3.82
C ILE A 542 -0.30 7.15 2.58
N GLY A 543 0.36 8.32 2.54
CA GLY A 543 0.35 9.21 1.39
C GLY A 543 0.89 8.56 0.12
N ILE A 544 2.03 7.87 0.20
CA ILE A 544 2.58 7.11 -0.93
C ILE A 544 1.62 5.98 -1.36
N ALA A 545 1.01 5.28 -0.40
CA ALA A 545 0.06 4.23 -0.69
C ALA A 545 -1.20 4.78 -1.37
N THR A 546 -1.72 5.93 -0.93
CA THR A 546 -2.86 6.63 -1.54
C THR A 546 -2.53 7.09 -2.96
N LEU A 547 -1.39 7.73 -3.20
CA LEU A 547 -0.97 8.15 -4.54
C LEU A 547 -0.82 6.95 -5.50
N ARG A 548 -0.40 5.79 -4.99
CA ARG A 548 -0.35 4.55 -5.78
C ARG A 548 -1.73 3.96 -6.01
N ALA A 549 -2.63 4.04 -5.02
CA ALA A 549 -4.02 3.60 -5.16
C ALA A 549 -4.76 4.45 -6.19
N GLU A 550 -4.55 5.76 -6.19
CA GLU A 550 -5.09 6.72 -7.16
C GLU A 550 -4.39 6.65 -8.54
N ALA A 551 -3.36 5.79 -8.69
CA ALA A 551 -2.56 5.65 -9.91
C ALA A 551 -1.81 6.92 -10.38
N PHE A 552 -1.48 7.83 -9.46
CA PHE A 552 -0.59 8.96 -9.74
C PHE A 552 0.89 8.55 -9.80
N ILE A 553 1.28 7.51 -9.06
CA ILE A 553 2.63 6.93 -9.06
C ILE A 553 2.51 5.48 -9.53
N GLY A 554 3.40 5.08 -10.45
CA GLY A 554 3.33 3.78 -11.13
C GLY A 554 3.11 2.59 -10.21
N SER A 555 1.99 1.91 -10.39
CA SER A 555 1.71 0.59 -9.83
C SER A 555 2.50 -0.44 -10.64
N ARG A 556 3.38 -1.23 -10.01
CA ARG A 556 3.93 -2.43 -10.64
C ARG A 556 2.75 -3.31 -11.07
N ARG A 557 2.59 -3.49 -12.37
CA ARG A 557 1.60 -4.35 -13.01
C ARG A 557 1.61 -5.74 -12.34
N THR A 558 0.58 -6.08 -11.59
CA THR A 558 0.21 -7.47 -11.42
C THR A 558 -0.38 -7.90 -12.77
N LYS A 559 0.37 -8.73 -13.54
CA LYS A 559 -0.13 -9.33 -14.78
C LYS A 559 -1.42 -10.07 -14.44
N THR A 560 -2.55 -9.54 -14.83
CA THR A 560 -3.82 -10.27 -14.88
C THR A 560 -3.66 -11.36 -15.93
N ARG A 561 -3.68 -12.61 -15.48
CA ARG A 561 -3.75 -13.79 -16.34
C ARG A 561 -5.10 -13.72 -17.04
N LYS A 562 -5.10 -13.44 -18.35
CA LYS A 562 -6.29 -13.63 -19.19
C LYS A 562 -6.73 -15.08 -19.00
N THR A 563 -7.87 -15.29 -18.40
CA THR A 563 -8.61 -16.53 -18.55
C THR A 563 -9.13 -16.55 -19.97
N THR A 564 -8.47 -17.32 -20.81
CA THR A 564 -8.99 -17.73 -22.11
C THR A 564 -10.20 -18.60 -21.83
N SER A 565 -11.38 -18.08 -22.06
CA SER A 565 -12.58 -18.92 -22.20
C SER A 565 -12.43 -19.67 -23.51
N LEU A 566 -12.10 -20.95 -23.42
CA LEU A 566 -12.30 -21.91 -24.49
C LEU A 566 -13.77 -22.38 -24.47
N GLY A 567 -14.41 -22.24 -25.61
CA GLY A 567 -15.51 -23.05 -26.10
C GLY A 567 -16.87 -22.88 -25.48
#